data_aac679d8be928debd17eaa79557574d8
#
_entry.id   aac679d8be928debd17eaa79557574d8
#
_cell.length_a   1.000
_cell.length_b   1.000
_cell.length_c   1.000
_cell.angle_alpha   90.00
_cell.angle_beta   90.00
_cell.angle_gamma   90.00
#
_symmetry.space_group_name_H-M   'P 1'
#
loop_
_entity.id
_entity.type
_entity.pdbx_description
1 polymer ?
#
loop_
_entity_poly.entity_id
_entity_poly.type
_entity_poly.pdbx_seq_one_letter_code
_entity_poly.pdbx_strand_id
1 'polypeptide(L)'
;MPSIQQISWVPPQELVYKANVDGVVFLDLKAMGIGTVIKNEKGSVVVALSRKIYAPLGAIEAEAKTFEMGLQFAKDVGVHDLILEGDSLNVYRALLGLTSPPPTVDGVIIGVQKACLGFCYVGFSHVRHQGNRPAAF
;
A
#
# COMPACT_ATOMS: atom_id res chain seq x y z
N MET A 1 12.12 -5.98 -11.98
CA MET A 1 11.23 -5.34 -11.02
C MET A 1 10.75 -4.01 -11.56
N PRO A 2 9.47 -3.71 -11.42
CA PRO A 2 8.98 -2.40 -11.84
C PRO A 2 9.69 -1.28 -11.10
N SER A 3 9.87 -0.16 -11.77
CA SER A 3 10.47 1.00 -11.13
C SER A 3 9.47 1.66 -10.20
N ILE A 4 9.76 1.69 -8.90
CA ILE A 4 8.92 2.36 -7.92
C ILE A 4 9.11 3.88 -7.93
N GLN A 5 10.01 4.39 -8.79
CA GLN A 5 10.31 5.81 -8.88
C GLN A 5 9.53 6.52 -9.97
N GLN A 6 8.75 5.79 -10.74
CA GLN A 6 8.10 6.28 -11.95
C GLN A 6 6.62 6.57 -11.77
N ILE A 7 6.22 6.88 -10.54
CA ILE A 7 4.80 6.98 -10.17
C ILE A 7 4.06 8.06 -10.95
N SER A 8 4.69 9.21 -11.13
CA SER A 8 3.97 10.40 -11.58
C SER A 8 3.78 10.50 -13.08
N TRP A 9 4.45 9.64 -13.86
CA TRP A 9 4.39 9.82 -15.30
C TRP A 9 3.84 8.62 -16.07
N VAL A 10 3.35 7.62 -15.37
CA VAL A 10 2.78 6.44 -16.03
C VAL A 10 1.69 6.87 -17.00
N PRO A 11 1.81 6.53 -18.30
CA PRO A 11 0.77 6.87 -19.26
C PRO A 11 -0.54 6.18 -18.88
N PRO A 12 -1.68 6.80 -19.20
CA PRO A 12 -2.96 6.14 -18.96
C PRO A 12 -2.99 4.78 -19.66
N GLN A 13 -3.30 3.76 -18.90
CA GLN A 13 -3.48 2.40 -19.40
C GLN A 13 -4.92 2.01 -19.10
N GLU A 14 -5.52 1.23 -19.98
CA GLU A 14 -6.91 0.81 -19.79
C GLU A 14 -7.14 0.06 -18.50
N LEU A 15 -6.12 -0.66 -18.02
CA LEU A 15 -6.26 -1.54 -16.86
C LEU A 15 -5.32 -1.20 -15.72
N VAL A 16 -4.96 0.08 -15.60
CA VAL A 16 -4.22 0.55 -14.43
C VAL A 16 -5.22 0.85 -13.32
N TYR A 17 -5.01 0.21 -12.19
CA TYR A 17 -5.84 0.40 -11.00
C TYR A 17 -5.06 1.14 -9.93
N LYS A 18 -5.79 1.83 -9.05
CA LYS A 18 -5.20 2.48 -7.90
C LYS A 18 -5.75 1.84 -6.64
N ALA A 19 -4.87 1.42 -5.75
CA ALA A 19 -5.25 0.93 -4.44
C ALA A 19 -4.90 1.98 -3.40
N ASN A 20 -5.90 2.44 -2.67
CA ASN A 20 -5.72 3.29 -1.51
C ASN A 20 -5.71 2.42 -0.27
N VAL A 21 -4.67 2.56 0.55
CA VAL A 21 -4.51 1.77 1.76
C VAL A 21 -4.46 2.66 2.98
N ASP A 22 -5.01 2.18 4.09
CA ASP A 22 -4.99 2.88 5.36
C ASP A 22 -4.98 1.85 6.50
N GLY A 23 -4.35 2.21 7.60
CA GLY A 23 -4.26 1.35 8.76
C GLY A 23 -4.52 2.09 10.05
N VAL A 24 -5.11 1.40 11.02
CA VAL A 24 -5.34 1.90 12.37
C VAL A 24 -4.75 0.89 13.34
N VAL A 25 -3.94 1.38 14.29
CA VAL A 25 -3.34 0.54 15.31
C VAL A 25 -4.16 0.61 16.60
N PHE A 26 -4.50 -0.54 17.13
CA PHE A 26 -5.19 -0.67 18.42
C PHE A 26 -4.20 -1.24 19.43
N LEU A 27 -3.44 -0.37 20.09
CA LEU A 27 -2.35 -0.78 20.98
C LEU A 27 -2.81 -1.72 22.10
N ASP A 28 -3.95 -1.41 22.73
CA ASP A 28 -4.48 -2.19 23.84
C ASP A 28 -4.83 -3.62 23.43
N LEU A 29 -5.23 -3.80 22.18
CA LEU A 29 -5.64 -5.09 21.66
C LEU A 29 -4.52 -5.82 20.92
N LYS A 30 -3.35 -5.21 20.80
CA LYS A 30 -2.25 -5.74 19.97
C LYS A 30 -2.76 -6.13 18.58
N ALA A 31 -3.52 -5.23 17.97
CA ALA A 31 -4.19 -5.47 16.70
C ALA A 31 -4.08 -4.24 15.80
N MET A 32 -4.29 -4.45 14.52
CA MET A 32 -4.43 -3.34 13.56
C MET A 32 -5.58 -3.63 12.61
N GLY A 33 -6.23 -2.57 12.18
CA GLY A 33 -7.20 -2.64 11.10
C GLY A 33 -6.59 -2.12 9.82
N ILE A 34 -6.84 -2.79 8.71
CA ILE A 34 -6.35 -2.40 7.39
C ILE A 34 -7.53 -2.25 6.45
N GLY A 35 -7.59 -1.10 5.77
CA GLY A 35 -8.57 -0.87 4.72
C GLY A 35 -7.86 -0.71 3.39
N THR A 36 -8.38 -1.33 2.35
CA THR A 36 -7.89 -1.19 0.99
C THR A 36 -9.07 -0.97 0.07
N VAL A 37 -8.98 0.07 -0.77
CA VAL A 37 -10.01 0.37 -1.77
C VAL A 37 -9.31 0.41 -3.12
N ILE A 38 -9.76 -0.42 -4.06
CA ILE A 38 -9.21 -0.44 -5.42
C ILE A 38 -10.17 0.27 -6.35
N LYS A 39 -9.65 1.23 -7.11
CA LYS A 39 -10.38 2.04 -8.06
C LYS A 39 -9.85 1.83 -9.47
N ASN A 40 -10.74 1.95 -10.45
CA ASN A 40 -10.34 1.93 -11.85
C ASN A 40 -9.80 3.31 -12.29
N GLU A 41 -9.45 3.44 -13.56
CA GLU A 41 -8.91 4.68 -14.13
C GLU A 41 -9.91 5.84 -14.09
N LYS A 42 -11.18 5.56 -13.91
CA LYS A 42 -12.23 6.58 -13.78
C LYS A 42 -12.46 7.01 -12.34
N GLY A 43 -11.73 6.41 -11.39
CA GLY A 43 -11.91 6.69 -9.98
C GLY A 43 -13.07 5.95 -9.33
N SER A 44 -13.71 5.03 -10.04
CA SER A 44 -14.81 4.24 -9.48
C SER A 44 -14.26 3.09 -8.65
N VAL A 45 -14.84 2.85 -7.48
CA VAL A 45 -14.45 1.73 -6.63
C VAL A 45 -14.91 0.44 -7.27
N VAL A 46 -13.96 -0.47 -7.50
CA VAL A 46 -14.27 -1.78 -8.06
C VAL A 46 -14.26 -2.87 -7.00
N VAL A 47 -13.45 -2.72 -5.95
CA VAL A 47 -13.43 -3.66 -4.84
C VAL A 47 -12.85 -2.98 -3.59
N ALA A 48 -13.27 -3.44 -2.43
CA ALA A 48 -12.77 -2.94 -1.15
C ALA A 48 -12.62 -4.10 -0.17
N LEU A 49 -11.64 -3.96 0.72
CA LEU A 49 -11.37 -4.93 1.77
C LEU A 49 -11.16 -4.19 3.09
N SER A 50 -11.73 -4.71 4.16
CA SER A 50 -11.42 -4.28 5.51
C SER A 50 -11.01 -5.52 6.30
N ARG A 51 -9.88 -5.45 7.00
CA ARG A 51 -9.32 -6.61 7.67
C ARG A 51 -8.69 -6.22 8.99
N LYS A 52 -8.79 -7.13 9.97
CA LYS A 52 -8.17 -6.95 11.28
C LYS A 52 -7.08 -8.01 11.45
N ILE A 53 -5.91 -7.57 11.93
CA ILE A 53 -4.77 -8.45 12.18
C ILE A 53 -4.37 -8.31 13.64
N TYR A 54 -4.16 -9.44 14.30
CA TYR A 54 -3.69 -9.45 15.68
C TYR A 54 -2.19 -9.69 15.69
N ALA A 55 -1.43 -8.62 15.91
CA ALA A 55 0.02 -8.67 15.96
C ALA A 55 0.54 -7.48 16.76
N PRO A 56 1.60 -7.67 17.58
CA PRO A 56 2.15 -6.58 18.38
C PRO A 56 3.10 -5.72 17.54
N LEU A 57 2.57 -4.98 16.59
CA LEU A 57 3.36 -4.15 15.69
C LEU A 57 3.49 -2.73 16.20
N GLY A 58 4.67 -2.15 16.04
CA GLY A 58 4.86 -0.72 16.21
C GLY A 58 4.19 0.07 15.08
N ALA A 59 4.13 1.40 15.24
CA ALA A 59 3.40 2.24 14.28
C ALA A 59 3.97 2.14 12.86
N ILE A 60 5.30 2.24 12.71
CA ILE A 60 5.92 2.19 11.38
C ILE A 60 5.80 0.80 10.77
N GLU A 61 5.94 -0.25 11.58
CA GLU A 61 5.76 -1.63 11.12
C GLU A 61 4.33 -1.84 10.62
N ALA A 62 3.35 -1.32 11.36
CA ALA A 62 1.94 -1.41 10.97
C ALA A 62 1.67 -0.69 9.66
N GLU A 63 2.25 0.51 9.48
CA GLU A 63 2.12 1.26 8.24
C GLU A 63 2.71 0.50 7.06
N ALA A 64 3.90 -0.07 7.23
CA ALA A 64 4.53 -0.88 6.19
C ALA A 64 3.71 -2.13 5.87
N LYS A 65 3.15 -2.76 6.89
CA LYS A 65 2.30 -3.93 6.73
C LYS A 65 1.03 -3.60 5.93
N THR A 66 0.51 -2.40 6.11
CA THR A 66 -0.64 -1.92 5.34
C THR A 66 -0.34 -1.93 3.84
N PHE A 67 0.85 -1.49 3.45
CA PHE A 67 1.27 -1.52 2.04
C PHE A 67 1.41 -2.95 1.53
N GLU A 68 2.01 -3.82 2.31
CA GLU A 68 2.17 -5.23 1.93
C GLU A 68 0.82 -5.91 1.70
N MET A 69 -0.11 -5.69 2.63
CA MET A 69 -1.44 -6.29 2.53
C MET A 69 -2.23 -5.72 1.36
N GLY A 70 -2.07 -4.42 1.06
CA GLY A 70 -2.70 -3.81 -0.09
C GLY A 70 -2.22 -4.43 -1.40
N LEU A 71 -0.93 -4.67 -1.53
CA LEU A 71 -0.38 -5.37 -2.70
C LEU A 71 -0.93 -6.79 -2.80
N GLN A 72 -0.94 -7.52 -1.69
CA GLN A 72 -1.44 -8.88 -1.69
C GLN A 72 -2.90 -8.94 -2.12
N PHE A 73 -3.72 -8.02 -1.61
CA PHE A 73 -5.12 -7.95 -1.98
C PHE A 73 -5.30 -7.66 -3.47
N ALA A 74 -4.55 -6.69 -4.01
CA ALA A 74 -4.61 -6.35 -5.42
C ALA A 74 -4.22 -7.56 -6.30
N LYS A 75 -3.18 -8.28 -5.90
CA LYS A 75 -2.76 -9.49 -6.59
C LYS A 75 -3.85 -10.56 -6.56
N ASP A 76 -4.45 -10.77 -5.40
CA ASP A 76 -5.48 -11.80 -5.21
C ASP A 76 -6.72 -11.54 -6.08
N VAL A 77 -7.05 -10.29 -6.34
CA VAL A 77 -8.18 -9.94 -7.20
C VAL A 77 -7.81 -9.79 -8.68
N GLY A 78 -6.57 -10.07 -9.04
CA GLY A 78 -6.15 -10.15 -10.43
C GLY A 78 -5.66 -8.87 -11.08
N VAL A 79 -5.27 -7.88 -10.29
CA VAL A 79 -4.71 -6.63 -10.83
C VAL A 79 -3.28 -6.86 -11.30
N HIS A 80 -2.93 -6.38 -12.50
CA HIS A 80 -1.59 -6.52 -13.07
C HIS A 80 -0.80 -5.22 -13.07
N ASP A 81 -1.46 -4.10 -13.26
CA ASP A 81 -0.83 -2.77 -13.24
C ASP A 81 -1.47 -1.95 -12.14
N LEU A 82 -0.67 -1.49 -11.19
CA LEU A 82 -1.15 -0.93 -9.96
C LEU A 82 -0.38 0.32 -9.54
N ILE A 83 -1.11 1.31 -9.04
CA ILE A 83 -0.54 2.38 -8.24
C ILE A 83 -1.03 2.19 -6.82
N LEU A 84 -0.11 1.99 -5.90
CA LEU A 84 -0.43 1.81 -4.48
C LEU A 84 -0.24 3.13 -3.75
N GLU A 85 -1.29 3.60 -3.11
CA GLU A 85 -1.34 4.93 -2.53
C GLU A 85 -1.69 4.86 -1.05
N GLY A 86 -0.91 5.56 -0.23
CA GLY A 86 -1.14 5.60 1.21
C GLY A 86 -0.66 6.92 1.79
N ASP A 87 -0.93 7.14 3.08
CA ASP A 87 -0.60 8.39 3.76
C ASP A 87 0.68 8.34 4.60
N SER A 88 1.36 7.20 4.67
CA SER A 88 2.61 7.10 5.39
C SER A 88 3.79 7.61 4.56
N LEU A 89 4.24 8.80 4.84
CA LEU A 89 5.39 9.38 4.17
C LEU A 89 6.67 8.58 4.47
N ASN A 90 6.81 8.06 5.69
CA ASN A 90 7.98 7.27 6.08
C ASN A 90 8.12 5.99 5.26
N VAL A 91 7.02 5.27 5.09
CA VAL A 91 7.02 4.04 4.30
C VAL A 91 7.23 4.38 2.82
N TYR A 92 6.58 5.40 2.32
CA TYR A 92 6.72 5.85 0.94
C TYR A 92 8.20 6.15 0.62
N ARG A 93 8.87 6.92 1.47
CA ARG A 93 10.29 7.26 1.27
C ARG A 93 11.20 6.04 1.35
N ALA A 94 10.92 5.13 2.27
CA ALA A 94 11.70 3.90 2.41
C ALA A 94 11.56 3.02 1.16
N LEU A 95 10.37 2.91 0.61
CA LEU A 95 10.12 2.13 -0.60
C LEU A 95 10.81 2.72 -1.82
N LEU A 96 10.95 4.05 -1.87
CA LEU A 96 11.67 4.71 -2.95
C LEU A 96 13.19 4.72 -2.74
N GLY A 97 13.67 4.21 -1.60
CA GLY A 97 15.09 4.21 -1.29
C GLY A 97 15.64 5.56 -0.84
N LEU A 98 14.76 6.50 -0.47
CA LEU A 98 15.16 7.85 -0.05
C LEU A 98 15.61 7.92 1.40
N THR A 99 15.20 6.95 2.22
CA THR A 99 15.58 6.86 3.62
C THR A 99 15.86 5.42 3.98
N SER A 100 16.68 5.21 5.03
CA SER A 100 16.90 3.86 5.58
C SER A 100 15.87 3.63 6.67
N PRO A 101 15.01 2.60 6.53
CA PRO A 101 14.02 2.31 7.57
C PRO A 101 14.70 1.72 8.81
N PRO A 102 14.04 1.79 9.98
CA PRO A 102 14.53 1.07 11.16
C PRO A 102 14.67 -0.43 10.86
N PRO A 103 15.63 -1.13 11.50
CA PRO A 103 15.83 -2.55 11.23
C PRO A 103 14.58 -3.41 11.42
N THR A 104 13.70 -3.03 12.33
CA THR A 104 12.44 -3.75 12.58
C THR A 104 11.49 -3.70 11.39
N VAL A 105 11.68 -2.76 10.47
CA VAL A 105 10.82 -2.55 9.32
C VAL A 105 11.43 -3.10 8.04
N ASP A 106 12.75 -3.32 8.02
CA ASP A 106 13.46 -3.79 6.82
C ASP A 106 12.82 -5.02 6.19
N GLY A 107 12.45 -6.00 7.01
CA GLY A 107 11.83 -7.23 6.52
C GLY A 107 10.51 -6.97 5.80
N VAL A 108 9.71 -6.06 6.31
CA VAL A 108 8.42 -5.72 5.69
C VAL A 108 8.65 -4.96 4.38
N ILE A 109 9.61 -4.03 4.36
CA ILE A 109 9.94 -3.28 3.14
C ILE A 109 10.43 -4.24 2.05
N ILE A 110 11.29 -5.19 2.41
CA ILE A 110 11.76 -6.22 1.46
C ILE A 110 10.57 -7.05 0.98
N GLY A 111 9.65 -7.40 1.87
CA GLY A 111 8.43 -8.13 1.51
C GLY A 111 7.57 -7.38 0.52
N VAL A 112 7.42 -6.06 0.71
CA VAL A 112 6.69 -5.21 -0.24
C VAL A 112 7.39 -5.22 -1.61
N GLN A 113 8.70 -5.05 -1.63
CA GLN A 113 9.47 -5.05 -2.87
C GLN A 113 9.36 -6.38 -3.62
N LYS A 114 9.41 -7.49 -2.89
CA LYS A 114 9.23 -8.82 -3.49
C LYS A 114 7.81 -9.01 -4.03
N ALA A 115 6.82 -8.52 -3.32
CA ALA A 115 5.44 -8.61 -3.77
C ALA A 115 5.21 -7.86 -5.07
N CYS A 116 5.96 -6.79 -5.33
CA CYS A 116 5.88 -6.05 -6.58
C CYS A 116 6.22 -6.90 -7.79
N LEU A 117 7.05 -7.93 -7.61
CA LEU A 117 7.45 -8.81 -8.72
C LEU A 117 6.28 -9.62 -9.29
N GLY A 118 5.17 -9.72 -8.56
CA GLY A 118 3.98 -10.39 -9.04
C GLY A 118 3.11 -9.55 -9.97
N PHE A 119 3.52 -8.31 -10.24
CA PHE A 119 2.77 -7.38 -11.08
C PHE A 119 3.55 -7.04 -12.35
N CYS A 120 2.85 -6.61 -13.39
CA CYS A 120 3.50 -6.09 -14.58
C CYS A 120 4.08 -4.71 -14.30
N TYR A 121 3.36 -3.90 -13.52
CA TYR A 121 3.81 -2.59 -13.08
C TYR A 121 3.27 -2.28 -11.70
N VAL A 122 4.11 -1.72 -10.83
CA VAL A 122 3.69 -1.15 -9.56
C VAL A 122 4.35 0.21 -9.38
N GLY A 123 3.54 1.22 -9.13
CA GLY A 123 4.01 2.52 -8.68
C GLY A 123 3.52 2.79 -7.27
N PHE A 124 4.22 3.66 -6.55
CA PHE A 124 3.82 4.09 -5.22
C PHE A 124 3.49 5.57 -5.25
N SER A 125 2.47 5.94 -4.51
CA SER A 125 2.03 7.32 -4.39
C SER A 125 1.76 7.65 -2.94
N HIS A 126 2.07 8.87 -2.54
CA HIS A 126 1.80 9.38 -1.21
C HIS A 126 0.68 10.42 -1.30
N VAL A 127 -0.31 10.28 -0.43
CA VAL A 127 -1.39 11.25 -0.30
C VAL A 127 -1.53 11.67 1.15
N ARG A 128 -2.04 12.87 1.35
CA ARG A 128 -2.37 13.32 2.69
C ARG A 128 -3.55 12.52 3.23
N HIS A 129 -3.66 12.48 4.55
CA HIS A 129 -4.72 11.72 5.22
C HIS A 129 -6.12 12.02 4.67
N GLN A 130 -6.45 13.27 4.36
CA GLN A 130 -7.74 13.61 3.80
C GLN A 130 -8.00 12.95 2.44
N GLY A 131 -6.94 12.79 1.62
CA GLY A 131 -7.07 12.14 0.32
C GLY A 131 -7.25 10.64 0.42
N ASN A 132 -6.95 10.05 1.58
CA ASN A 132 -7.05 8.61 1.81
C ASN A 132 -8.33 8.20 2.53
N ARG A 133 -9.28 9.12 2.70
CA ARG A 133 -10.54 8.84 3.40
C ARG A 133 -11.31 7.62 2.90
N PRO A 134 -11.35 7.35 1.57
CA PRO A 134 -12.14 6.19 1.11
C PRO A 134 -11.68 4.85 1.67
N ALA A 135 -10.45 4.75 2.16
CA ALA A 135 -9.92 3.52 2.75
C ALA A 135 -10.03 3.49 4.28
N ALA A 136 -10.41 4.59 4.92
CA ALA A 136 -10.56 4.67 6.36
C ALA A 136 -11.79 3.91 6.84
N PHE A 137 -11.72 3.36 8.06
CA PHE A 137 -12.84 2.64 8.67
C PHE A 137 -13.33 3.27 9.96
#